data_154e776eaa8080e4f1c57eb41e7d0548
#
_entry.id   154e776eaa8080e4f1c57eb41e7d0548
#
_cell.length_a   1.000
_cell.length_b   1.000
_cell.length_c   1.000
_cell.angle_alpha   90.00
_cell.angle_beta   90.00
_cell.angle_gamma   90.00
#
_symmetry.space_group_name_H-M   'P 1'
#
loop_
_entity.id
_entity.type
_entity.pdbx_description
1 polymer ?
#
loop_
_entity_poly.entity_id
_entity_poly.type
_entity_poly.pdbx_seq_one_letter_code
_entity_poly.pdbx_strand_id
1 'polypeptide(L)'
;MGKVRDILQIKGPGTFSVQPATTVYQALELMVEKNIGSLLVDDQGKFVGIFTERDYARKVILKGKTSKDTMIGEIMTENPVTVSPDDCMDHCMEVMTNRFIRHIPVVQNGDVNRVATAPSAPGANCVRWQANASRFC
;
A
#
# COMPACT_ATOMS: atom_id res chain seq x y z
N MET A 1 -12.49 -17.45 5.10
CA MET A 1 -11.81 -16.14 4.98
C MET A 1 -10.38 -16.22 5.51
N GLY A 2 -9.46 -16.70 4.73
CA GLY A 2 -8.07 -16.82 5.16
C GLY A 2 -7.08 -16.34 4.14
N LYS A 3 -7.57 -15.86 3.00
CA LYS A 3 -6.71 -15.42 1.91
C LYS A 3 -6.82 -13.92 1.67
N VAL A 4 -5.79 -13.36 1.07
CA VAL A 4 -5.72 -11.92 0.75
C VAL A 4 -6.94 -11.49 -0.06
N ARG A 5 -7.39 -12.31 -1.01
CA ARG A 5 -8.57 -11.98 -1.83
C ARG A 5 -9.81 -11.67 -1.01
N ASP A 6 -9.96 -12.32 0.13
CA ASP A 6 -11.15 -12.15 0.98
C ASP A 6 -11.20 -10.74 1.59
N ILE A 7 -10.04 -10.19 1.93
CA ILE A 7 -9.96 -8.81 2.45
C ILE A 7 -10.31 -7.83 1.34
N LEU A 8 -9.82 -8.07 0.14
CA LEU A 8 -10.04 -7.16 -0.98
C LEU A 8 -11.52 -7.04 -1.33
N GLN A 9 -12.26 -8.13 -1.20
CA GLN A 9 -13.71 -8.10 -1.42
C GLN A 9 -14.43 -7.26 -0.39
N ILE A 10 -14.01 -7.37 0.88
CA ILE A 10 -14.64 -6.64 1.98
C ILE A 10 -14.37 -5.13 1.88
N LYS A 11 -13.17 -4.76 1.48
CA LYS A 11 -12.77 -3.35 1.42
C LYS A 11 -13.28 -2.61 0.17
N GLY A 12 -13.95 -3.32 -0.72
CA GLY A 12 -14.53 -2.72 -1.91
C GLY A 12 -13.54 -2.49 -3.03
N PRO A 13 -13.97 -1.78 -4.06
CA PRO A 13 -13.20 -1.65 -5.27
C PRO A 13 -12.06 -0.66 -5.13
N GLY A 14 -10.99 -0.96 -5.75
CA GLY A 14 -10.19 0.09 -6.26
C GLY A 14 -9.02 0.54 -5.44
N THR A 15 -7.97 0.63 -6.13
CA THR A 15 -6.77 1.33 -5.72
C THR A 15 -6.54 2.40 -6.76
N PHE A 16 -6.04 3.53 -6.31
CA PHE A 16 -5.74 4.63 -7.20
C PHE A 16 -4.26 4.63 -7.53
N SER A 17 -3.90 5.09 -8.71
CA SER A 17 -2.51 5.13 -9.15
C SER A 17 -2.14 6.52 -9.64
N VAL A 18 -0.84 6.81 -9.60
CA VAL A 18 -0.25 8.03 -10.12
C VAL A 18 0.97 7.67 -10.96
N GLN A 19 1.50 8.63 -11.68
CA GLN A 19 2.69 8.43 -12.50
C GLN A 19 3.93 8.95 -11.77
N PRO A 20 5.14 8.50 -12.15
CA PRO A 20 6.36 9.01 -11.54
C PRO A 20 6.55 10.52 -11.67
N ALA A 21 6.01 11.12 -12.71
CA ALA A 21 6.11 12.57 -12.94
C ALA A 21 5.07 13.38 -12.16
N THR A 22 4.13 12.71 -11.49
CA THR A 22 3.16 13.37 -10.60
C THR A 22 3.93 13.97 -9.43
N THR A 23 3.59 15.20 -9.04
CA THR A 23 4.22 15.80 -7.85
C THR A 23 3.68 15.16 -6.58
N VAL A 24 4.49 15.20 -5.53
CA VAL A 24 4.06 14.71 -4.22
C VAL A 24 2.81 15.47 -3.76
N TYR A 25 2.73 16.77 -4.03
CA TYR A 25 1.58 17.57 -3.67
C TYR A 25 0.29 17.05 -4.33
N GLN A 26 0.34 16.77 -5.63
CA GLN A 26 -0.81 16.22 -6.35
C GLN A 26 -1.21 14.85 -5.82
N ALA A 27 -0.23 14.02 -5.48
CA ALA A 27 -0.48 12.71 -4.90
C ALA A 27 -1.17 12.83 -3.54
N LEU A 28 -0.70 13.75 -2.69
CA LEU A 28 -1.31 13.99 -1.39
C LEU A 28 -2.75 14.51 -1.52
N GLU A 29 -3.01 15.37 -2.49
CA GLU A 29 -4.37 15.84 -2.75
C GLU A 29 -5.30 14.68 -3.08
N LEU A 30 -4.84 13.76 -3.92
CA LEU A 30 -5.62 12.58 -4.29
C LEU A 30 -5.87 11.68 -3.08
N MET A 31 -4.85 11.47 -2.24
CA MET A 31 -4.97 10.65 -1.04
C MET A 31 -6.00 11.23 -0.07
N VAL A 32 -6.00 12.54 0.11
CA VAL A 32 -6.97 13.23 0.97
C VAL A 32 -8.38 13.12 0.37
N GLU A 33 -8.51 13.38 -0.93
CA GLU A 33 -9.80 13.33 -1.62
C GLU A 33 -10.43 11.93 -1.52
N LYS A 34 -9.63 10.88 -1.69
CA LYS A 34 -10.11 9.50 -1.68
C LYS A 34 -10.01 8.83 -0.32
N ASN A 35 -9.47 9.52 0.68
CA ASN A 35 -9.29 9.02 2.04
C ASN A 35 -8.52 7.69 2.06
N ILE A 36 -7.36 7.67 1.42
CA ILE A 36 -6.50 6.50 1.31
C ILE A 36 -5.08 6.87 1.76
N GLY A 37 -4.33 5.86 2.23
CA GLY A 37 -2.98 6.05 2.76
C GLY A 37 -1.85 5.61 1.83
N SER A 38 -2.19 5.16 0.63
CA SER A 38 -1.19 4.71 -0.34
C SER A 38 -1.69 4.88 -1.76
N LEU A 39 -0.74 4.98 -2.69
CA LEU A 39 -1.03 5.05 -4.13
C LEU A 39 -0.07 4.11 -4.85
N LEU A 40 -0.58 3.41 -5.84
CA LEU A 40 0.29 2.67 -6.76
C LEU A 40 0.92 3.67 -7.72
N VAL A 41 2.13 3.37 -8.16
CA VAL A 41 2.83 4.19 -9.15
C VAL A 41 2.99 3.38 -10.43
N ASP A 42 2.38 3.88 -11.50
CA ASP A 42 2.43 3.26 -12.82
C ASP A 42 3.19 4.17 -13.78
N ASP A 43 4.01 3.56 -14.61
CA ASP A 43 4.66 4.27 -15.70
C ASP A 43 4.17 3.65 -17.02
N GLN A 44 3.30 4.37 -17.73
CA GLN A 44 2.72 3.92 -18.98
C GLN A 44 2.07 2.54 -18.87
N GLY A 45 1.27 2.36 -17.82
CA GLY A 45 0.54 1.12 -17.60
C GLY A 45 1.35 0.02 -16.92
N LYS A 46 2.62 0.28 -16.62
CA LYS A 46 3.49 -0.68 -15.94
C LYS A 46 3.69 -0.27 -14.50
N PHE A 47 3.43 -1.20 -13.58
CA PHE A 47 3.66 -0.96 -12.15
C PHE A 47 5.15 -0.77 -11.87
N VAL A 48 5.51 0.33 -11.21
CA VAL A 48 6.91 0.62 -10.89
C VAL A 48 7.16 0.83 -9.40
N GLY A 49 6.14 1.05 -8.59
CA GLY A 49 6.36 1.25 -7.17
C GLY A 49 5.10 1.62 -6.42
N ILE A 50 5.28 1.99 -5.16
CA ILE A 50 4.20 2.41 -4.28
C ILE A 50 4.64 3.67 -3.52
N PHE A 51 3.68 4.57 -3.29
CA PHE A 51 3.87 5.77 -2.47
C PHE A 51 2.93 5.70 -1.28
N THR A 52 3.46 5.88 -0.08
CA THR A 52 2.68 5.83 1.16
C THR A 52 2.89 7.10 1.97
N GLU A 53 2.02 7.30 2.98
CA GLU A 53 2.18 8.41 3.93
C GLU A 53 3.53 8.35 4.64
N ARG A 54 4.04 7.14 4.88
CA ARG A 54 5.34 6.95 5.51
C ARG A 54 6.47 7.45 4.60
N ASP A 55 6.36 7.21 3.30
CA ASP A 55 7.33 7.73 2.32
C ASP A 55 7.35 9.26 2.37
N TYR A 56 6.16 9.87 2.46
CA TYR A 56 6.06 11.31 2.56
C TYR A 56 6.79 11.83 3.80
N ALA A 57 6.52 11.24 4.96
CA ALA A 57 7.14 11.70 6.20
C ALA A 57 8.65 11.52 6.18
N ARG A 58 9.13 10.37 5.74
CA ARG A 58 10.56 10.03 5.82
C ARG A 58 11.40 10.64 4.72
N LYS A 59 10.85 10.74 3.51
CA LYS A 59 11.63 11.10 2.33
C LYS A 59 11.36 12.51 1.82
N VAL A 60 10.29 13.14 2.26
CA VAL A 60 9.96 14.51 1.87
C VAL A 60 10.12 15.44 3.07
N ILE A 61 9.30 15.29 4.09
CA ILE A 61 9.31 16.20 5.24
C ILE A 61 10.65 16.16 5.97
N LEU A 62 11.10 14.97 6.37
CA LEU A 62 12.34 14.85 7.17
C LEU A 62 13.60 15.12 6.35
N LYS A 63 13.50 15.11 5.02
CA LYS A 63 14.63 15.45 4.15
C LYS A 63 14.62 16.92 3.70
N GLY A 64 13.68 17.70 4.19
CA GLY A 64 13.60 19.12 3.85
C GLY A 64 13.14 19.41 2.43
N LYS A 65 12.52 18.42 1.77
CA LYS A 65 12.01 18.61 0.42
C LYS A 65 10.62 19.23 0.45
N THR A 66 10.25 19.87 -0.66
CA THR A 66 8.91 20.46 -0.79
C THR A 66 8.03 19.58 -1.65
N SER A 67 6.75 19.46 -1.26
CA SER A 67 5.80 18.60 -1.96
C SER A 67 5.54 19.05 -3.39
N LYS A 68 5.60 20.37 -3.64
CA LYS A 68 5.31 20.92 -4.97
C LYS A 68 6.47 20.77 -5.94
N ASP A 69 7.69 20.62 -5.43
CA ASP A 69 8.89 20.54 -6.26
C ASP A 69 9.48 19.13 -6.33
N THR A 70 8.87 18.16 -5.64
CA THR A 70 9.34 16.77 -5.61
C THR A 70 8.36 15.89 -6.39
N MET A 71 8.91 15.06 -7.27
CA MET A 71 8.12 14.10 -8.04
C MET A 71 8.03 12.78 -7.29
N ILE A 72 6.92 12.07 -7.48
CA ILE A 72 6.70 10.76 -6.86
C ILE A 72 7.83 9.79 -7.21
N GLY A 73 8.31 9.82 -8.45
CA GLY A 73 9.38 8.93 -8.88
C GLY A 73 10.67 9.07 -8.08
N GLU A 74 10.91 10.24 -7.47
CA GLU A 74 12.11 10.47 -6.67
C GLU A 74 12.04 9.82 -5.29
N ILE A 75 10.82 9.60 -4.77
CA ILE A 75 10.66 9.20 -3.36
C ILE A 75 9.79 7.94 -3.19
N MET A 76 9.22 7.39 -4.25
CA MET A 76 8.43 6.17 -4.17
C MET A 76 9.29 4.99 -3.71
N THR A 77 8.66 3.97 -3.16
CA THR A 77 9.33 2.71 -2.87
C THR A 77 9.30 1.88 -4.13
N GLU A 78 10.48 1.63 -4.70
CA GLU A 78 10.64 0.77 -5.88
C GLU A 78 10.70 -0.69 -5.46
N ASN A 79 10.18 -1.56 -6.31
CA ASN A 79 10.19 -3.01 -6.09
C ASN A 79 9.71 -3.37 -4.66
N PRO A 80 8.51 -2.92 -4.27
CA PRO A 80 8.00 -3.23 -2.95
C PRO A 80 7.73 -4.73 -2.81
N VAL A 81 7.66 -5.20 -1.55
CA VAL A 81 7.20 -6.55 -1.28
C VAL A 81 5.76 -6.68 -1.78
N THR A 82 5.44 -7.75 -2.46
CA THR A 82 4.10 -8.00 -2.99
C THR A 82 3.55 -9.32 -2.49
N VAL A 83 2.23 -9.46 -2.58
CA VAL A 83 1.55 -10.72 -2.26
C VAL A 83 0.58 -11.05 -3.39
N SER A 84 0.14 -12.31 -3.41
CA SER A 84 -0.87 -12.81 -4.36
C SER A 84 -2.23 -12.86 -3.67
N PRO A 85 -3.35 -12.74 -4.42
CA PRO A 85 -4.67 -12.95 -3.83
C PRO A 85 -4.84 -14.33 -3.18
N ASP A 86 -4.06 -15.31 -3.59
CA ASP A 86 -4.11 -16.67 -3.04
C ASP A 86 -3.23 -16.86 -1.81
N ASP A 87 -2.42 -15.87 -1.47
CA ASP A 87 -1.58 -15.95 -0.28
C ASP A 87 -2.44 -15.92 0.98
N CYS A 88 -1.94 -16.61 1.99
CA CYS A 88 -2.55 -16.69 3.30
C CYS A 88 -2.46 -15.36 4.03
N MET A 89 -3.50 -15.00 4.77
CA MET A 89 -3.48 -13.78 5.56
C MET A 89 -2.38 -13.76 6.62
N ASP A 90 -2.04 -14.92 7.16
CA ASP A 90 -0.93 -15.03 8.12
C ASP A 90 0.38 -14.59 7.47
N HIS A 91 0.62 -14.98 6.23
CA HIS A 91 1.81 -14.56 5.51
C HIS A 91 1.82 -13.04 5.31
N CYS A 92 0.68 -12.48 4.92
CA CYS A 92 0.55 -11.03 4.71
C CYS A 92 0.84 -10.27 6.01
N MET A 93 0.25 -10.72 7.13
CA MET A 93 0.45 -10.10 8.43
C MET A 93 1.90 -10.22 8.91
N GLU A 94 2.51 -11.37 8.66
CA GLU A 94 3.91 -11.61 9.00
C GLU A 94 4.82 -10.64 8.25
N VAL A 95 4.59 -10.45 6.94
CA VAL A 95 5.38 -9.52 6.13
C VAL A 95 5.22 -8.10 6.65
N MET A 96 3.98 -7.69 6.94
CA MET A 96 3.73 -6.35 7.48
C MET A 96 4.45 -6.12 8.79
N THR A 97 4.43 -7.11 9.68
CA THR A 97 5.08 -7.02 10.99
C THR A 97 6.59 -6.99 10.86
N ASN A 98 7.17 -7.90 10.09
CA ASN A 98 8.61 -8.02 9.97
C ASN A 98 9.25 -6.87 9.20
N ARG A 99 8.53 -6.30 8.26
CA ARG A 99 9.03 -5.20 7.43
C ARG A 99 8.58 -3.84 7.91
N PHE A 100 7.76 -3.77 8.95
CA PHE A 100 7.20 -2.51 9.48
C PHE A 100 6.46 -1.73 8.40
N ILE A 101 5.66 -2.43 7.60
CA ILE A 101 4.86 -1.83 6.54
C ILE A 101 3.39 -2.16 6.77
N ARG A 102 2.51 -1.32 6.23
CA ARG A 102 1.06 -1.45 6.40
C ARG A 102 0.33 -1.57 5.08
N HIS A 103 1.04 -1.46 3.97
CA HIS A 103 0.47 -1.48 2.63
C HIS A 103 1.31 -2.41 1.78
N ILE A 104 0.68 -3.43 1.19
CA ILE A 104 1.37 -4.38 0.32
C ILE A 104 0.61 -4.48 -0.99
N PRO A 105 1.25 -4.18 -2.13
CA PRO A 105 0.61 -4.37 -3.43
C PRO A 105 0.28 -5.83 -3.67
N VAL A 106 -0.88 -6.06 -4.28
CA VAL A 106 -1.35 -7.42 -4.60
C VAL A 106 -1.17 -7.64 -6.09
N VAL A 107 -0.37 -8.65 -6.45
CA VAL A 107 -0.09 -9.02 -7.84
C VAL A 107 -1.03 -10.16 -8.24
N GLN A 108 -1.75 -9.96 -9.34
CA GLN A 108 -2.62 -10.98 -9.92
C GLN A 108 -2.38 -11.01 -11.43
N ASN A 109 -1.97 -12.17 -11.95
CA ASN A 109 -1.69 -12.37 -13.37
C ASN A 109 -0.67 -11.36 -13.92
N GLY A 110 0.34 -10.99 -13.10
CA GLY A 110 1.37 -10.06 -13.50
C GLY A 110 0.99 -8.60 -13.35
N ASP A 111 -0.26 -8.31 -12.99
CA ASP A 111 -0.74 -6.93 -12.83
C ASP A 111 -0.94 -6.59 -11.37
N VAL A 112 -0.71 -5.33 -11.02
CA VAL A 112 -0.95 -4.80 -9.69
C VAL A 112 -2.04 -3.74 -9.77
N ASN A 113 -3.22 -4.05 -9.22
CA ASN A 113 -4.35 -3.12 -9.21
C ASN A 113 -5.02 -3.01 -7.85
N ARG A 114 -4.43 -3.62 -6.82
CA ARG A 114 -4.96 -3.61 -5.46
C ARG A 114 -3.84 -3.48 -4.45
N VAL A 115 -4.18 -2.99 -3.27
CA VAL A 115 -3.25 -2.90 -2.13
C VAL A 115 -3.93 -3.48 -0.91
N ALA A 116 -3.26 -4.43 -0.26
CA ALA A 116 -3.69 -4.92 1.04
C ALA A 116 -3.20 -3.94 2.10
N THR A 117 -4.10 -3.48 2.97
CA THR A 117 -3.80 -2.47 3.97
C THR A 117 -4.13 -3.00 5.35
N ALA A 118 -3.20 -2.85 6.29
CA ALA A 118 -3.45 -3.20 7.68
C ALA A 118 -4.45 -2.22 8.29
N PRO A 119 -5.24 -2.67 9.29
CA PRO A 119 -6.17 -1.77 9.98
C PRO A 119 -5.44 -0.57 10.58
N SER A 120 -6.10 0.59 10.54
CA SER A 120 -5.48 1.84 10.99
C SER A 120 -5.40 1.97 12.51
N ALA A 121 -6.15 1.17 13.26
CA ALA A 121 -6.12 1.19 14.71
C ALA A 121 -5.14 0.14 15.23
N PRO A 122 -3.99 0.55 15.78
CA PRO A 122 -3.04 -0.40 16.33
C PRO A 122 -3.61 -1.08 17.58
N GLY A 123 -3.16 -2.29 17.87
CA GLY A 123 -3.58 -3.03 19.05
C GLY A 123 -4.73 -3.99 18.81
N ALA A 124 -5.92 -3.68 19.32
CA ALA A 124 -7.05 -4.62 19.31
C ALA A 124 -7.40 -5.14 17.92
N ASN A 125 -7.36 -4.29 16.91
CA ASN A 125 -7.70 -4.71 15.54
C ASN A 125 -6.62 -5.59 14.92
N CYS A 126 -5.36 -5.31 15.24
CA CYS A 126 -4.26 -6.15 14.75
C CYS A 126 -4.34 -7.55 15.36
N VAL A 127 -4.64 -7.61 16.65
CA VAL A 127 -4.80 -8.90 17.33
C VAL A 127 -5.96 -9.68 16.73
N ARG A 128 -7.08 -9.00 16.47
CA ARG A 128 -8.24 -9.63 15.86
C ARG A 128 -7.92 -10.16 14.46
N TRP A 129 -7.17 -9.40 13.69
CA TRP A 129 -6.74 -9.80 12.36
C TRP A 129 -5.89 -11.07 12.42
N GLN A 130 -4.89 -11.07 13.30
CA GLN A 130 -4.01 -12.21 13.43
C GLN A 130 -4.77 -13.47 13.90
N ALA A 131 -5.69 -13.30 14.85
CA ALA A 131 -6.50 -14.42 15.32
C ALA A 131 -7.38 -14.98 14.21
N ASN A 132 -7.98 -14.11 13.40
CA ASN A 132 -8.81 -14.53 12.29
C ASN A 132 -7.98 -15.22 11.21
N ALA A 133 -6.81 -14.68 10.91
CA ALA A 133 -5.91 -15.26 9.93
C ALA A 133 -5.46 -16.66 10.37
N SER A 134 -5.03 -16.79 11.61
CA SER A 134 -4.58 -18.07 12.16
C SER A 134 -5.66 -19.15 12.08
N ARG A 135 -6.91 -18.73 12.17
CA ARG A 135 -8.04 -19.67 12.14
C ARG A 135 -8.28 -20.25 10.75
N PHE A 136 -7.96 -19.49 9.70
CA PHE A 136 -8.34 -19.86 8.35
C PHE A 136 -7.17 -20.25 7.45
N CYS A 137 -5.97 -20.15 7.93
CA CYS A 137 -4.77 -20.62 7.19
C CYS A 137 -4.17 -21.93 7.70
#